data_22f8f23f59ba28b782aba6af10671594
#
_entry.id   22f8f23f59ba28b782aba6af10671594
#
_cell.length_a   1.000
_cell.length_b   1.000
_cell.length_c   1.000
_cell.angle_alpha   90.00
_cell.angle_beta   90.00
_cell.angle_gamma   90.00
#
_symmetry.space_group_name_H-M   'P 1'
#
loop_
_entity.id
_entity.type
_entity.pdbx_description
1 polymer ?
#
loop_
_entity_poly.entity_id
_entity_poly.type
_entity_poly.pdbx_seq_one_letter_code
_entity_poly.pdbx_strand_id
1 'polypeptide(L)'
;MKYKIIMLLTILLLTISCAEEKEVFIPIAKITDDGKEFSIENFNQIGFKKSKEYNVEELPGAKSAFYGFIKNDLGDPEDYEVRFYNNHQDAVQLGKEYAENITGEGACIKKSCSLWTENVNQRVHLEGGRNNTWNGTPDTKYMNYVIHNNLILMCPGYNEEDALINCTNMIDKINQ
;
A
#
# COMPACT_ATOMS: atom_id res chain seq x y z
N MET A 1 65.38 1.35 16.18
CA MET A 1 64.37 0.28 16.31
C MET A 1 63.07 0.72 17.01
N LYS A 2 63.08 1.66 17.91
CA LYS A 2 61.83 2.14 18.65
C LYS A 2 60.80 2.85 17.78
N TYR A 3 61.18 3.58 16.73
CA TYR A 3 60.24 4.32 15.86
C TYR A 3 59.47 3.44 14.85
N LYS A 4 59.98 2.27 14.49
CA LYS A 4 59.30 1.34 13.59
C LYS A 4 58.10 0.64 14.27
N ILE A 5 58.14 0.45 15.58
CA ILE A 5 57.07 -0.17 16.37
C ILE A 5 55.91 0.80 16.58
N ILE A 6 56.22 2.09 16.76
CA ILE A 6 55.20 3.13 16.93
C ILE A 6 54.43 3.37 15.64
N MET A 7 55.09 3.29 14.46
CA MET A 7 54.43 3.47 13.16
C MET A 7 53.54 2.26 12.79
N LEU A 8 53.81 1.07 13.30
CA LEU A 8 52.98 -0.12 13.09
C LEU A 8 51.71 -0.11 13.95
N LEU A 9 51.78 0.53 15.13
CA LEU A 9 50.63 0.62 16.06
C LEU A 9 49.62 1.66 15.60
N THR A 10 50.03 2.69 14.85
CA THR A 10 49.13 3.74 14.34
C THR A 10 48.30 3.32 13.12
N ILE A 11 48.75 2.30 12.39
CA ILE A 11 48.03 1.79 11.19
C ILE A 11 46.92 0.80 11.58
N LEU A 12 46.97 0.22 12.78
CA LEU A 12 45.98 -0.76 13.24
C LEU A 12 44.66 -0.13 13.77
N LEU A 13 44.63 1.20 13.92
CA LEU A 13 43.47 1.92 14.51
C LEU A 13 42.51 2.52 13.47
N LEU A 14 42.72 2.27 12.16
CA LEU A 14 41.90 2.88 11.09
C LEU A 14 40.91 1.93 10.42
N THR A 15 40.69 0.72 10.92
CA THR A 15 39.65 -0.17 10.40
C THR A 15 38.44 -0.24 11.34
N ILE A 16 37.91 0.92 11.77
CA ILE A 16 36.53 0.98 12.21
C ILE A 16 35.72 1.06 10.91
N SER A 17 35.47 -0.09 10.31
CA SER A 17 34.45 -0.25 9.29
C SER A 17 33.11 0.10 9.96
N CYS A 18 32.54 1.25 9.63
CA CYS A 18 31.12 1.48 9.84
C CYS A 18 30.39 0.42 9.02
N ALA A 19 29.99 -0.66 9.64
CA ALA A 19 28.92 -1.49 9.10
C ALA A 19 27.67 -0.59 9.16
N GLU A 20 27.19 -0.10 8.02
CA GLU A 20 25.84 0.43 7.92
C GLU A 20 24.91 -0.71 8.33
N GLU A 21 24.31 -0.61 9.51
CA GLU A 21 23.15 -1.42 9.85
C GLU A 21 22.09 -1.08 8.81
N LYS A 22 21.84 -1.99 7.88
CA LYS A 22 20.69 -1.91 7.00
C LYS A 22 19.46 -1.98 7.92
N GLU A 23 18.75 -0.89 8.04
CA GLU A 23 17.42 -0.90 8.68
C GLU A 23 16.60 -2.00 8.03
N VAL A 24 16.20 -2.97 8.84
CA VAL A 24 15.33 -4.06 8.37
C VAL A 24 13.94 -3.46 8.23
N PHE A 25 13.48 -3.31 7.00
CA PHE A 25 12.11 -2.90 6.73
C PHE A 25 11.14 -3.95 7.29
N ILE A 26 10.27 -3.53 8.22
CA ILE A 26 9.25 -4.40 8.82
C ILE A 26 7.89 -3.94 8.29
N PRO A 27 7.24 -4.73 7.42
CA PRO A 27 5.92 -4.39 6.93
C PRO A 27 4.89 -4.31 8.07
N ILE A 28 3.90 -3.43 7.92
CA ILE A 28 2.76 -3.37 8.83
C ILE A 28 2.00 -4.70 8.83
N ALA A 29 1.49 -5.11 9.98
CA ALA A 29 0.60 -6.27 10.03
C ALA A 29 -0.70 -5.98 9.26
N LYS A 30 -1.25 -7.01 8.60
CA LYS A 30 -2.42 -6.88 7.71
C LYS A 30 -3.65 -6.27 8.38
N ILE A 31 -3.81 -6.48 9.69
CA ILE A 31 -4.89 -5.90 10.51
C ILE A 31 -4.28 -5.29 11.75
N THR A 32 -4.45 -3.98 11.94
CA THR A 32 -3.91 -3.23 13.09
C THR A 32 -4.90 -2.19 13.58
N ASP A 33 -4.88 -1.93 14.89
CA ASP A 33 -5.68 -0.89 15.53
C ASP A 33 -4.84 -0.20 16.62
N ASP A 34 -4.59 1.09 16.46
CA ASP A 34 -3.91 1.94 17.45
C ASP A 34 -4.86 2.99 18.07
N GLY A 35 -6.15 2.88 17.76
CA GLY A 35 -7.22 3.73 18.30
C GLY A 35 -7.37 5.10 17.63
N LYS A 36 -6.63 5.39 16.55
CA LYS A 36 -6.81 6.61 15.76
C LYS A 36 -8.01 6.48 14.82
N GLU A 37 -8.60 7.61 14.45
CA GLU A 37 -9.61 7.70 13.39
C GLU A 37 -9.04 8.45 12.19
N PHE A 38 -9.16 7.86 11.00
CA PHE A 38 -8.70 8.44 9.75
C PHE A 38 -9.87 8.85 8.85
N SER A 39 -9.59 9.83 8.02
CA SER A 39 -10.48 10.34 7.00
C SER A 39 -9.69 10.63 5.71
N ILE A 40 -10.37 11.03 4.64
CA ILE A 40 -9.71 11.40 3.38
C ILE A 40 -8.78 12.61 3.55
N GLU A 41 -9.01 13.46 4.55
CA GLU A 41 -8.17 14.62 4.84
C GLU A 41 -6.74 14.24 5.22
N ASN A 42 -6.55 13.12 5.95
CA ASN A 42 -5.21 12.61 6.27
C ASN A 42 -4.44 12.23 4.98
N PHE A 43 -5.13 11.64 4.02
CA PHE A 43 -4.55 11.33 2.71
C PHE A 43 -4.26 12.58 1.88
N ASN A 44 -5.14 13.57 1.90
CA ASN A 44 -4.94 14.84 1.20
C ASN A 44 -3.69 15.59 1.71
N GLN A 45 -3.44 15.55 3.03
CA GLN A 45 -2.27 16.20 3.66
C GLN A 45 -0.94 15.64 3.17
N ILE A 46 -0.87 14.36 2.84
CA ILE A 46 0.34 13.72 2.30
C ILE A 46 0.45 13.79 0.76
N GLY A 47 -0.45 14.53 0.11
CA GLY A 47 -0.41 14.74 -1.33
C GLY A 47 -1.18 13.71 -2.18
N PHE A 48 -2.00 12.87 -1.55
CA PHE A 48 -2.90 11.98 -2.29
C PHE A 48 -3.86 12.78 -3.16
N LYS A 49 -4.01 12.37 -4.40
CA LYS A 49 -4.89 13.00 -5.39
C LYS A 49 -6.13 12.14 -5.58
N LYS A 50 -7.22 12.55 -4.94
CA LYS A 50 -8.53 11.92 -5.13
C LYS A 50 -8.97 12.10 -6.59
N SER A 51 -9.14 10.97 -7.30
CA SER A 51 -9.63 10.93 -8.69
C SER A 51 -11.12 10.65 -8.73
N LYS A 52 -11.63 9.82 -7.81
CA LYS A 52 -13.03 9.44 -7.77
C LYS A 52 -13.49 9.12 -6.34
N GLU A 53 -14.72 9.48 -6.05
CA GLU A 53 -15.49 9.02 -4.91
C GLU A 53 -16.51 7.98 -5.39
N TYR A 54 -16.60 6.85 -4.69
CA TYR A 54 -17.46 5.74 -5.04
C TYR A 54 -18.79 5.81 -4.29
N ASN A 55 -19.86 5.34 -4.93
CA ASN A 55 -21.11 5.08 -4.23
C ASN A 55 -20.98 3.84 -3.36
N VAL A 56 -21.14 4.02 -2.03
CA VAL A 56 -20.95 2.95 -1.03
C VAL A 56 -22.25 2.28 -0.58
N GLU A 57 -23.39 2.58 -1.20
CA GLU A 57 -24.71 2.00 -0.82
C GLU A 57 -24.69 0.47 -0.77
N GLU A 58 -23.96 -0.17 -1.70
CA GLU A 58 -23.81 -1.62 -1.77
C GLU A 58 -22.54 -2.15 -1.08
N LEU A 59 -21.81 -1.28 -0.33
CA LEU A 59 -20.64 -1.67 0.45
C LEU A 59 -20.98 -1.63 1.95
N PRO A 60 -21.23 -2.80 2.59
CA PRO A 60 -21.75 -2.84 3.96
C PRO A 60 -20.89 -2.08 4.95
N GLY A 61 -21.52 -1.18 5.71
CA GLY A 61 -20.88 -0.42 6.79
C GLY A 61 -19.90 0.66 6.36
N ALA A 62 -19.59 0.81 5.07
CA ALA A 62 -18.67 1.84 4.60
C ALA A 62 -19.33 3.23 4.70
N LYS A 63 -18.58 4.21 5.22
CA LYS A 63 -18.97 5.63 5.23
C LYS A 63 -18.64 6.31 3.90
N SER A 64 -17.49 5.97 3.34
CA SER A 64 -17.01 6.50 2.06
C SER A 64 -15.91 5.61 1.47
N ALA A 65 -15.72 5.69 0.16
CA ALA A 65 -14.64 5.03 -0.53
C ALA A 65 -14.13 5.92 -1.67
N PHE A 66 -12.80 5.90 -1.86
CA PHE A 66 -12.13 6.76 -2.83
C PHE A 66 -11.11 5.97 -3.64
N TYR A 67 -11.03 6.31 -4.91
CA TYR A 67 -9.92 5.97 -5.79
C TYR A 67 -9.08 7.22 -6.03
N GLY A 68 -7.78 7.05 -6.00
CA GLY A 68 -6.83 8.11 -6.27
C GLY A 68 -5.40 7.60 -6.36
N PHE A 69 -4.46 8.52 -6.40
CA PHE A 69 -3.05 8.18 -6.53
C PHE A 69 -2.17 9.09 -5.69
N ILE A 70 -0.98 8.61 -5.37
CA ILE A 70 0.14 9.40 -4.86
C ILE A 70 1.35 9.16 -5.77
N LYS A 71 2.23 10.13 -5.88
CA LYS A 71 3.49 9.93 -6.59
C LYS A 71 4.49 9.20 -5.69
N ASN A 72 5.14 8.19 -6.24
CA ASN A 72 6.27 7.53 -5.59
C ASN A 72 7.53 8.42 -5.66
N ASP A 73 8.64 7.95 -5.12
CA ASP A 73 9.91 8.69 -5.07
C ASP A 73 10.52 8.96 -6.45
N LEU A 74 10.11 8.19 -7.47
CA LEU A 74 10.50 8.40 -8.87
C LEU A 74 9.59 9.41 -9.59
N GLY A 75 8.50 9.85 -8.94
CA GLY A 75 7.51 10.76 -9.50
C GLY A 75 6.39 10.06 -10.29
N ASP A 76 6.39 8.74 -10.35
CA ASP A 76 5.34 7.96 -11.01
C ASP A 76 4.09 7.85 -10.14
N PRO A 77 2.88 7.92 -10.72
CA PRO A 77 1.65 7.76 -9.98
C PRO A 77 1.42 6.29 -9.60
N GLU A 78 1.11 6.07 -8.33
CA GLU A 78 0.68 4.78 -7.79
C GLU A 78 -0.77 4.88 -7.35
N ASP A 79 -1.61 4.01 -7.89
CA ASP A 79 -3.05 3.99 -7.69
C ASP A 79 -3.43 3.24 -6.39
N TYR A 80 -4.28 3.86 -5.57
CA TYR A 80 -4.81 3.26 -4.35
C TYR A 80 -6.33 3.37 -4.30
N GLU A 81 -6.97 2.44 -3.61
CA GLU A 81 -8.35 2.57 -3.17
C GLU A 81 -8.39 2.57 -1.65
N VAL A 82 -9.08 3.54 -1.05
CA VAL A 82 -9.26 3.63 0.40
C VAL A 82 -10.74 3.66 0.75
N ARG A 83 -11.12 2.88 1.76
CA ARG A 83 -12.49 2.77 2.27
C ARG A 83 -12.50 3.10 3.74
N PHE A 84 -13.41 3.97 4.17
CA PHE A 84 -13.55 4.37 5.56
C PHE A 84 -14.83 3.78 6.18
N TYR A 85 -14.69 3.33 7.40
CA TYR A 85 -15.76 2.73 8.21
C TYR A 85 -15.99 3.56 9.48
N ASN A 86 -17.04 3.23 10.29
CA ASN A 86 -17.27 3.96 11.53
C ASN A 86 -16.18 3.70 12.58
N ASN A 87 -15.61 2.49 12.57
CA ASN A 87 -14.59 2.04 13.51
C ASN A 87 -13.83 0.83 12.93
N HIS A 88 -12.81 0.38 13.65
CA HIS A 88 -12.00 -0.79 13.27
C HIS A 88 -12.83 -2.08 13.15
N GLN A 89 -13.74 -2.30 14.08
CA GLN A 89 -14.56 -3.51 14.08
C GLN A 89 -15.43 -3.60 12.83
N ASP A 90 -16.06 -2.49 12.40
CA ASP A 90 -16.85 -2.44 11.16
C ASP A 90 -15.95 -2.69 9.94
N ALA A 91 -14.75 -2.11 9.88
CA ALA A 91 -13.81 -2.35 8.80
C ALA A 91 -13.45 -3.84 8.69
N VAL A 92 -13.19 -4.51 9.83
CA VAL A 92 -12.85 -5.94 9.86
C VAL A 92 -14.05 -6.82 9.53
N GLN A 93 -15.22 -6.58 10.15
CA GLN A 93 -16.37 -7.50 10.04
C GLN A 93 -17.15 -7.33 8.74
N LEU A 94 -17.25 -6.09 8.24
CA LEU A 94 -18.12 -5.77 7.10
C LEU A 94 -17.31 -5.52 5.82
N GLY A 95 -16.06 -5.06 5.94
CA GLY A 95 -15.27 -4.64 4.80
C GLY A 95 -14.22 -5.64 4.32
N LYS A 96 -13.71 -6.50 5.21
CA LYS A 96 -12.59 -7.42 4.92
C LYS A 96 -12.85 -8.31 3.71
N GLU A 97 -14.00 -8.99 3.66
CA GLU A 97 -14.35 -9.91 2.57
C GLU A 97 -14.39 -9.19 1.21
N TYR A 98 -14.86 -7.94 1.19
CA TYR A 98 -14.91 -7.10 0.00
C TYR A 98 -13.52 -6.62 -0.46
N ALA A 99 -12.56 -6.50 0.44
CA ALA A 99 -11.17 -6.23 0.10
C ALA A 99 -10.47 -7.49 -0.43
N GLU A 100 -10.65 -8.63 0.23
CA GLU A 100 -10.13 -9.94 -0.20
C GLU A 100 -10.63 -10.32 -1.59
N ASN A 101 -11.90 -10.04 -1.89
CA ASN A 101 -12.51 -10.35 -3.19
C ASN A 101 -11.80 -9.68 -4.37
N ILE A 102 -11.15 -8.52 -4.18
CA ILE A 102 -10.57 -7.72 -5.27
C ILE A 102 -9.05 -7.59 -5.23
N THR A 103 -8.38 -8.26 -4.29
CA THR A 103 -6.93 -8.17 -4.11
C THR A 103 -6.24 -9.52 -4.26
N GLY A 104 -4.95 -9.49 -4.67
CA GLY A 104 -4.11 -10.68 -4.82
C GLY A 104 -4.36 -11.45 -6.13
N GLU A 105 -3.62 -12.54 -6.33
CA GLU A 105 -3.68 -13.36 -7.57
C GLU A 105 -5.06 -13.93 -7.86
N GLY A 106 -5.91 -14.13 -6.85
CA GLY A 106 -7.28 -14.65 -6.99
C GLY A 106 -8.35 -13.56 -7.13
N ALA A 107 -7.96 -12.31 -7.34
CA ALA A 107 -8.88 -11.18 -7.35
C ALA A 107 -10.00 -11.32 -8.37
N CYS A 108 -11.21 -10.99 -7.96
CA CYS A 108 -12.34 -10.85 -8.87
C CYS A 108 -12.28 -9.50 -9.61
N ILE A 109 -11.92 -9.54 -10.87
CA ILE A 109 -11.80 -8.37 -11.76
C ILE A 109 -12.99 -8.19 -12.72
N LYS A 110 -14.10 -8.89 -12.48
CA LYS A 110 -15.31 -8.85 -13.32
C LYS A 110 -16.56 -8.62 -12.49
N LYS A 111 -17.55 -7.92 -13.04
CA LYS A 111 -18.84 -7.71 -12.36
C LYS A 111 -19.54 -9.01 -11.95
N SER A 112 -19.34 -10.10 -12.68
CA SER A 112 -20.02 -11.38 -12.43
C SER A 112 -19.56 -12.10 -11.17
N CYS A 113 -18.39 -11.77 -10.63
CA CYS A 113 -17.82 -12.37 -9.41
C CYS A 113 -17.55 -11.34 -8.31
N SER A 114 -17.64 -10.03 -8.60
CA SER A 114 -17.38 -8.98 -7.63
C SER A 114 -18.51 -8.88 -6.61
N LEU A 115 -18.16 -8.88 -5.33
CA LEU A 115 -19.11 -8.64 -4.23
C LEU A 115 -19.61 -7.21 -4.20
N TRP A 116 -18.81 -6.27 -4.72
CA TRP A 116 -19.17 -4.87 -4.87
C TRP A 116 -18.82 -4.39 -6.26
N THR A 117 -19.87 -4.12 -7.06
CA THR A 117 -19.73 -3.90 -8.50
C THR A 117 -19.41 -2.46 -8.89
N GLU A 118 -19.45 -1.52 -7.90
CA GLU A 118 -19.12 -0.11 -8.15
C GLU A 118 -17.71 0.02 -8.72
N ASN A 119 -17.64 0.59 -9.93
CA ASN A 119 -16.39 0.89 -10.64
C ASN A 119 -15.35 -0.25 -10.72
N VAL A 120 -15.78 -1.50 -10.89
CA VAL A 120 -14.89 -2.68 -11.04
C VAL A 120 -13.77 -2.43 -12.05
N ASN A 121 -14.04 -1.75 -13.17
CA ASN A 121 -13.03 -1.45 -14.20
C ASN A 121 -11.88 -0.56 -13.70
N GLN A 122 -12.07 0.22 -12.63
CA GLN A 122 -10.99 1.02 -12.03
C GLN A 122 -9.97 0.18 -11.27
N ARG A 123 -10.34 -1.06 -10.90
CA ARG A 123 -9.51 -2.02 -10.17
C ARG A 123 -8.69 -2.93 -11.07
N VAL A 124 -8.79 -2.75 -12.38
CA VAL A 124 -8.15 -3.60 -13.39
C VAL A 124 -7.05 -2.81 -14.11
N HIS A 125 -5.92 -3.45 -14.33
CA HIS A 125 -4.93 -3.02 -15.31
C HIS A 125 -4.71 -4.10 -16.36
N LEU A 126 -4.05 -3.76 -17.47
CA LEU A 126 -3.68 -4.70 -18.51
C LEU A 126 -2.19 -4.98 -18.42
N GLU A 127 -1.81 -6.19 -18.04
CA GLU A 127 -0.41 -6.63 -18.13
C GLU A 127 0.04 -6.74 -19.59
N GLY A 128 1.28 -6.35 -19.88
CA GLY A 128 1.89 -6.46 -21.20
C GLY A 128 1.61 -5.30 -22.16
N GLY A 129 0.84 -4.30 -21.73
CA GLY A 129 0.41 -3.18 -22.58
C GLY A 129 1.49 -2.14 -22.94
N ARG A 130 2.78 -2.42 -22.84
CA ARG A 130 3.86 -1.43 -23.09
C ARG A 130 4.04 -1.01 -24.55
N ASN A 131 3.44 -1.70 -25.50
CA ASN A 131 3.60 -1.45 -26.94
C ASN A 131 2.27 -1.32 -27.70
N ASN A 132 1.30 -0.54 -27.25
CA ASN A 132 0.07 -0.24 -28.00
C ASN A 132 -0.71 -1.47 -28.53
N THR A 133 -0.50 -2.64 -28.00
CA THR A 133 -1.27 -3.83 -28.35
C THR A 133 -2.36 -4.05 -27.31
N TRP A 134 -3.60 -4.00 -27.76
CA TRP A 134 -4.83 -4.25 -27.00
C TRP A 134 -4.93 -5.72 -26.47
N ASN A 135 -3.83 -6.45 -26.40
CA ASN A 135 -3.75 -7.87 -26.09
C ASN A 135 -3.21 -8.14 -24.66
N GLY A 136 -3.22 -7.14 -23.78
CA GLY A 136 -2.83 -7.35 -22.38
C GLY A 136 -3.82 -8.26 -21.65
N THR A 137 -3.31 -9.11 -20.76
CA THR A 137 -4.14 -9.90 -19.84
C THR A 137 -4.66 -8.98 -18.75
N PRO A 138 -6.00 -8.94 -18.51
CA PRO A 138 -6.54 -8.18 -17.39
C PRO A 138 -6.10 -8.79 -16.06
N ASP A 139 -5.59 -7.95 -15.17
CA ASP A 139 -5.20 -8.32 -13.82
C ASP A 139 -5.65 -7.25 -12.80
N THR A 140 -5.60 -7.59 -11.50
CA THR A 140 -5.95 -6.62 -10.48
C THR A 140 -4.85 -5.57 -10.32
N LYS A 141 -5.24 -4.32 -10.05
CA LYS A 141 -4.30 -3.27 -9.65
C LYS A 141 -3.73 -3.49 -8.25
N TYR A 142 -4.47 -4.20 -7.40
CA TYR A 142 -4.19 -4.27 -5.97
C TYR A 142 -3.78 -5.69 -5.58
N MET A 143 -2.48 -5.88 -5.37
CA MET A 143 -1.96 -7.20 -4.98
C MET A 143 -2.11 -7.45 -3.47
N ASN A 144 -2.38 -6.42 -2.67
CA ASN A 144 -2.66 -6.61 -1.24
C ASN A 144 -3.53 -5.48 -0.67
N TYR A 145 -4.00 -5.66 0.56
CA TYR A 145 -4.68 -4.66 1.35
C TYR A 145 -4.24 -4.72 2.81
N VAL A 146 -4.47 -3.65 3.55
CA VAL A 146 -4.38 -3.62 5.01
C VAL A 146 -5.66 -3.02 5.60
N ILE A 147 -6.01 -3.47 6.81
CA ILE A 147 -7.01 -2.83 7.66
C ILE A 147 -6.27 -2.14 8.79
N HIS A 148 -6.32 -0.82 8.80
CA HIS A 148 -5.69 0.00 9.83
C HIS A 148 -6.71 0.92 10.46
N ASN A 149 -7.00 0.71 11.75
CA ASN A 149 -8.07 1.43 12.43
C ASN A 149 -9.41 1.34 11.67
N ASN A 150 -10.03 2.46 11.37
CA ASN A 150 -11.32 2.55 10.66
C ASN A 150 -11.19 2.54 9.12
N LEU A 151 -10.03 2.23 8.57
CA LEU A 151 -9.84 2.23 7.11
C LEU A 151 -9.40 0.87 6.56
N ILE A 152 -9.75 0.61 5.31
CA ILE A 152 -9.17 -0.43 4.47
C ILE A 152 -8.47 0.24 3.31
N LEU A 153 -7.19 -0.06 3.14
CA LEU A 153 -6.35 0.45 2.07
C LEU A 153 -5.95 -0.69 1.14
N MET A 154 -6.36 -0.62 -0.13
CA MET A 154 -5.91 -1.52 -1.19
C MET A 154 -4.71 -0.89 -1.89
N CYS A 155 -3.63 -1.66 -2.02
CA CYS A 155 -2.33 -1.20 -2.47
C CYS A 155 -1.86 -1.88 -3.76
N PRO A 156 -1.26 -1.10 -4.67
CA PRO A 156 -0.67 -1.62 -5.88
C PRO A 156 0.63 -2.37 -5.56
N GLY A 157 1.04 -3.26 -6.46
CA GLY A 157 2.31 -3.98 -6.38
C GLY A 157 2.43 -4.99 -7.51
N TYR A 158 3.65 -5.46 -7.78
CA TYR A 158 3.87 -6.55 -8.73
C TYR A 158 3.51 -7.92 -8.14
N ASN A 159 3.51 -8.00 -6.80
CA ASN A 159 3.16 -9.18 -6.00
C ASN A 159 2.63 -8.72 -4.63
N GLU A 160 2.23 -9.67 -3.80
CA GLU A 160 1.66 -9.38 -2.47
C GLU A 160 2.65 -8.69 -1.53
N GLU A 161 3.94 -9.00 -1.61
CA GLU A 161 4.99 -8.41 -0.77
C GLU A 161 5.21 -6.93 -1.14
N ASP A 162 5.38 -6.62 -2.43
CA ASP A 162 5.52 -5.25 -2.93
C ASP A 162 4.30 -4.40 -2.53
N ALA A 163 3.10 -4.95 -2.69
CA ALA A 163 1.88 -4.25 -2.32
C ALA A 163 1.79 -4.00 -0.80
N LEU A 164 2.26 -4.93 0.03
CA LEU A 164 2.29 -4.74 1.47
C LEU A 164 3.32 -3.67 1.87
N ILE A 165 4.46 -3.58 1.18
CA ILE A 165 5.43 -2.49 1.34
C ILE A 165 4.77 -1.15 1.01
N ASN A 166 4.04 -1.07 -0.10
CA ASN A 166 3.33 0.14 -0.51
C ASN A 166 2.21 0.53 0.48
N CYS A 167 1.49 -0.45 1.03
CA CYS A 167 0.56 -0.21 2.14
C CYS A 167 1.26 0.38 3.36
N THR A 168 2.39 -0.21 3.78
CA THR A 168 3.16 0.23 4.94
C THR A 168 3.62 1.67 4.77
N ASN A 169 4.23 1.98 3.63
CA ASN A 169 4.69 3.33 3.31
C ASN A 169 3.55 4.37 3.34
N MET A 170 2.35 3.99 2.86
CA MET A 170 1.20 4.87 2.89
C MET A 170 0.69 5.10 4.31
N ILE A 171 0.58 4.03 5.12
CA ILE A 171 0.15 4.13 6.52
C ILE A 171 1.15 4.94 7.34
N ASP A 172 2.45 4.75 7.14
CA ASP A 172 3.48 5.53 7.82
C ASP A 172 3.38 7.01 7.48
N LYS A 173 3.11 7.36 6.22
CA LYS A 173 2.93 8.76 5.80
C LYS A 173 1.71 9.42 6.43
N ILE A 174 0.57 8.74 6.54
CA ILE A 174 -0.64 9.33 7.16
C ILE A 174 -0.58 9.37 8.69
N ASN A 175 0.36 8.67 9.30
CA ASN A 175 0.58 8.67 10.76
C ASN A 175 1.51 9.80 11.24
N GLN A 176 2.20 10.50 10.34
CA GLN A 176 3.10 11.62 10.66
C GLN A 176 2.33 12.90 10.93
#